data_0150a1af51c8bb6c1cc93f93556be3f8
#
_entry.id   0150a1af51c8bb6c1cc93f93556be3f8
#
_cell.length_a   1.000
_cell.length_b   1.000
_cell.length_c   1.000
_cell.angle_alpha   90.00
_cell.angle_beta   90.00
_cell.angle_gamma   90.00
#
_symmetry.space_group_name_H-M   'P 1'
#
loop_
_entity.id
_entity.type
_entity.pdbx_description
1 polymer ?
#
loop_
_entity_poly.entity_id
_entity_poly.type
_entity_poly.pdbx_seq_one_letter_code
_entity_poly.pdbx_strand_id
1 'polypeptide(L)'
;MTTMLATSSPFLRNVRRNAAVFVIYGLLLSMFVGASLLSDRFLTDRNLANVLRQAAFLGTAALGQMLVILTGGIDLSVGSLVKLSVLVAALLMNGRPEMTWPAIAATLLLGVVVGLLHALLITKLNVAPFIVTLGTYSVLRGIALTVATKPVGRASPAILDLYDLRLGPVPVLVIGFALLLVIVAVLLRRSPFGRYIYAVGGNEQVARLSGLPVNRVKFGVYVLCSVLAAATGLLYVSRMGIGDPVVGDGLELQTITAVILGGTSLLGGRGTVIGTLGGVLLLGLTSNLLVVLKVNQLIHELIQGVIIVGAVALYKQKGRL
;
A
#
# COMPACT_ATOMS: atom_id res chain seq x y z
N MET A 1 32.30 26.72 -33.36
CA MET A 1 31.35 25.61 -33.60
C MET A 1 30.42 25.58 -32.41
N THR A 2 29.30 26.29 -32.54
CA THR A 2 28.37 26.62 -31.43
C THR A 2 27.33 25.48 -31.35
N THR A 3 27.45 24.63 -30.35
CA THR A 3 26.47 23.56 -30.08
C THR A 3 25.13 24.21 -29.64
N MET A 4 24.16 24.18 -30.52
CA MET A 4 22.74 24.49 -30.23
C MET A 4 22.27 23.57 -29.10
N LEU A 5 22.18 24.10 -27.90
CA LEU A 5 21.42 23.50 -26.81
C LEU A 5 19.94 23.52 -27.22
N ALA A 6 19.47 22.39 -27.72
CA ALA A 6 18.05 22.18 -28.01
C ALA A 6 17.27 22.36 -26.70
N THR A 7 16.66 23.52 -26.49
CA THR A 7 15.75 23.82 -25.39
C THR A 7 14.50 22.95 -25.57
N SER A 8 14.50 21.77 -24.94
CA SER A 8 13.30 20.93 -24.91
C SER A 8 12.16 21.73 -24.30
N SER A 9 11.01 21.77 -24.99
CA SER A 9 9.84 22.52 -24.56
C SER A 9 9.46 22.15 -23.10
N PRO A 10 8.87 23.10 -22.34
CA PRO A 10 8.42 22.82 -20.95
C PRO A 10 7.52 21.59 -20.85
N PHE A 11 6.76 21.31 -21.91
CA PHE A 11 5.90 20.14 -22.06
C PHE A 11 6.73 18.83 -22.07
N LEU A 12 7.77 18.75 -22.90
CA LEU A 12 8.65 17.57 -23.00
C LEU A 12 9.41 17.29 -21.68
N ARG A 13 9.81 18.34 -20.97
CA ARG A 13 10.43 18.20 -19.63
C ARG A 13 9.43 17.63 -18.61
N ASN A 14 8.18 18.07 -18.65
CA ASN A 14 7.12 17.57 -17.75
C ASN A 14 6.74 16.12 -18.08
N VAL A 15 6.65 15.75 -19.34
CA VAL A 15 6.41 14.37 -19.78
C VAL A 15 7.56 13.46 -19.37
N ARG A 16 8.82 13.84 -19.56
CA ARG A 16 9.98 13.06 -19.13
C ARG A 16 10.03 12.88 -17.60
N ARG A 17 9.68 13.91 -16.83
CA ARG A 17 9.64 13.86 -15.36
C ARG A 17 8.58 12.90 -14.84
N ASN A 18 7.44 12.82 -15.52
CA ASN A 18 6.29 12.00 -15.14
C ASN A 18 6.10 10.77 -16.04
N ALA A 19 7.11 10.39 -16.83
CA ALA A 19 7.02 9.30 -17.81
C ALA A 19 6.51 7.98 -17.21
N ALA A 20 6.94 7.63 -15.99
CA ALA A 20 6.48 6.43 -15.30
C ALA A 20 4.97 6.46 -15.04
N VAL A 21 4.43 7.62 -14.67
CA VAL A 21 2.99 7.79 -14.42
C VAL A 21 2.21 7.65 -15.73
N PHE A 22 2.67 8.26 -16.82
CA PHE A 22 2.01 8.11 -18.13
C PHE A 22 2.03 6.67 -18.64
N VAL A 23 3.16 5.98 -18.48
CA VAL A 23 3.28 4.56 -18.88
C VAL A 23 2.33 3.68 -18.08
N ILE A 24 2.24 3.84 -16.76
CA ILE A 24 1.37 2.98 -15.94
C ILE A 24 -0.11 3.22 -16.25
N TYR A 25 -0.54 4.47 -16.47
CA TYR A 25 -1.93 4.75 -16.85
C TYR A 25 -2.24 4.33 -18.28
N GLY A 26 -1.26 4.37 -19.19
CA GLY A 26 -1.39 3.79 -20.54
C GLY A 26 -1.57 2.28 -20.51
N LEU A 27 -0.77 1.57 -19.68
CA LEU A 27 -0.91 0.13 -19.45
C LEU A 27 -2.26 -0.21 -18.79
N LEU A 28 -2.67 0.58 -17.82
CA LEU A 28 -3.94 0.42 -17.12
C LEU A 28 -5.12 0.57 -18.08
N LEU A 29 -5.09 1.58 -18.96
CA LEU A 29 -6.11 1.79 -19.98
C LEU A 29 -6.15 0.63 -20.97
N SER A 30 -4.99 0.21 -21.50
CA SER A 30 -4.91 -0.92 -22.45
C SER A 30 -5.43 -2.20 -21.86
N MET A 31 -5.09 -2.47 -20.57
CA MET A 31 -5.56 -3.64 -19.86
C MET A 31 -7.06 -3.57 -19.54
N PHE A 32 -7.59 -2.38 -19.21
CA PHE A 32 -9.01 -2.16 -18.98
C PHE A 32 -9.82 -2.41 -20.25
N VAL A 33 -9.36 -1.88 -21.39
CA VAL A 33 -9.99 -2.12 -22.71
C VAL A 33 -9.89 -3.60 -23.07
N GLY A 34 -8.72 -4.21 -22.95
CA GLY A 34 -8.56 -5.65 -23.20
C GLY A 34 -9.48 -6.51 -22.35
N ALA A 35 -9.60 -6.23 -21.05
CA ALA A 35 -10.49 -6.94 -20.14
C ALA A 35 -11.98 -6.79 -20.52
N SER A 36 -12.37 -5.59 -20.98
CA SER A 36 -13.74 -5.32 -21.42
C SER A 36 -14.12 -6.08 -22.68
N LEU A 37 -13.15 -6.34 -23.58
CA LEU A 37 -13.35 -7.11 -24.80
C LEU A 37 -13.33 -8.63 -24.56
N LEU A 38 -12.62 -9.09 -23.50
CA LEU A 38 -12.47 -10.51 -23.19
C LEU A 38 -13.62 -11.09 -22.37
N SER A 39 -14.42 -10.26 -21.68
CA SER A 39 -15.49 -10.75 -20.81
C SER A 39 -16.63 -9.76 -20.63
N ASP A 40 -17.85 -10.18 -20.98
CA ASP A 40 -19.09 -9.41 -20.76
C ASP A 40 -19.37 -9.13 -19.27
N ARG A 41 -18.78 -9.94 -18.36
CA ARG A 41 -18.91 -9.78 -16.92
C ARG A 41 -18.00 -8.68 -16.36
N PHE A 42 -17.00 -8.25 -17.13
CA PHE A 42 -16.00 -7.30 -16.64
C PHE A 42 -16.61 -5.93 -16.35
N LEU A 43 -17.45 -5.39 -17.22
CA LEU A 43 -18.06 -4.05 -17.10
C LEU A 43 -19.32 -4.02 -16.21
N THR A 44 -19.65 -5.11 -15.52
CA THR A 44 -20.78 -5.09 -14.57
C THR A 44 -20.50 -4.21 -13.35
N ASP A 45 -21.51 -3.47 -12.86
CA ASP A 45 -21.40 -2.61 -11.68
C ASP A 45 -20.82 -3.35 -10.47
N ARG A 46 -21.23 -4.62 -10.31
CA ARG A 46 -20.72 -5.48 -9.23
C ARG A 46 -19.23 -5.73 -9.36
N ASN A 47 -18.74 -6.03 -10.56
CA ASN A 47 -17.33 -6.31 -10.78
C ASN A 47 -16.49 -5.04 -10.63
N LEU A 48 -16.92 -3.92 -11.21
CA LEU A 48 -16.23 -2.63 -11.08
C LEU A 48 -16.15 -2.18 -9.61
N ALA A 49 -17.23 -2.32 -8.85
CA ALA A 49 -17.22 -2.05 -7.42
C ALA A 49 -16.23 -2.95 -6.66
N ASN A 50 -16.11 -4.23 -7.05
CA ASN A 50 -15.15 -5.15 -6.45
C ASN A 50 -13.69 -4.77 -6.77
N VAL A 51 -13.38 -4.38 -8.02
CA VAL A 51 -12.07 -3.87 -8.41
C VAL A 51 -11.69 -2.66 -7.57
N LEU A 52 -12.60 -1.70 -7.42
CA LEU A 52 -12.37 -0.49 -6.63
C LEU A 52 -12.19 -0.79 -5.13
N ARG A 53 -12.97 -1.72 -4.56
CA ARG A 53 -12.77 -2.15 -3.17
C ARG A 53 -11.41 -2.82 -2.96
N GLN A 54 -11.01 -3.72 -3.86
CA GLN A 54 -9.68 -4.36 -3.79
C GLN A 54 -8.56 -3.33 -3.90
N ALA A 55 -8.71 -2.34 -4.79
CA ALA A 55 -7.78 -1.22 -4.90
C ALA A 55 -7.75 -0.38 -3.60
N ALA A 56 -8.88 -0.19 -2.91
CA ALA A 56 -8.92 0.51 -1.64
C ALA A 56 -8.15 -0.25 -0.54
N PHE A 57 -8.25 -1.58 -0.49
CA PHE A 57 -7.54 -2.41 0.49
C PHE A 57 -6.03 -2.39 0.25
N LEU A 58 -5.59 -2.79 -0.93
CA LEU A 58 -4.18 -2.75 -1.30
C LEU A 58 -3.62 -1.32 -1.23
N GLY A 59 -4.40 -0.34 -1.68
CA GLY A 59 -4.00 1.07 -1.72
C GLY A 59 -3.78 1.68 -0.35
N THR A 60 -4.61 1.33 0.64
CA THR A 60 -4.44 1.81 2.02
C THR A 60 -3.08 1.37 2.58
N ALA A 61 -2.73 0.09 2.45
CA ALA A 61 -1.42 -0.43 2.85
C ALA A 61 -0.28 0.15 1.99
N ALA A 62 -0.48 0.26 0.66
CA ALA A 62 0.52 0.79 -0.27
C ALA A 62 0.84 2.27 -0.02
N LEU A 63 -0.11 3.08 0.45
CA LEU A 63 0.16 4.46 0.84
C LEU A 63 1.11 4.54 2.05
N GLY A 64 0.94 3.67 3.05
CA GLY A 64 1.88 3.53 4.15
C GLY A 64 3.27 3.12 3.67
N GLN A 65 3.33 2.07 2.85
CA GLN A 65 4.56 1.58 2.25
C GLN A 65 5.27 2.65 1.39
N MET A 66 4.51 3.45 0.63
CA MET A 66 5.04 4.55 -0.16
C MET A 66 5.77 5.58 0.72
N LEU A 67 5.20 5.96 1.87
CA LEU A 67 5.83 6.91 2.80
C LEU A 67 7.18 6.37 3.30
N VAL A 68 7.24 5.07 3.64
CA VAL A 68 8.49 4.40 4.05
C VAL A 68 9.50 4.38 2.91
N ILE A 69 9.10 3.95 1.71
CA ILE A 69 10.00 3.90 0.53
C ILE A 69 10.49 5.30 0.16
N LEU A 70 9.67 6.33 0.26
CA LEU A 70 10.09 7.71 0.03
C LEU A 70 11.24 8.17 0.94
N THR A 71 11.38 7.60 2.15
CA THR A 71 12.52 7.88 3.05
C THR A 71 13.71 6.94 2.84
N GLY A 72 13.69 6.08 1.82
CA GLY A 72 14.73 5.10 1.54
C GLY A 72 14.65 3.82 2.39
N GLY A 73 13.54 3.61 3.13
CA GLY A 73 13.28 2.39 3.90
C GLY A 73 12.37 1.41 3.15
N ILE A 74 12.22 0.22 3.72
CA ILE A 74 11.22 -0.79 3.30
C ILE A 74 10.62 -1.38 4.57
N ASP A 75 9.30 -1.55 4.59
CA ASP A 75 8.60 -2.24 5.67
C ASP A 75 8.04 -3.58 5.18
N LEU A 76 8.71 -4.66 5.57
CA LEU A 76 8.28 -6.02 5.23
C LEU A 76 7.21 -6.56 6.19
N SER A 77 6.95 -5.89 7.30
CA SER A 77 5.98 -6.38 8.29
C SER A 77 4.53 -6.07 7.93
N VAL A 78 4.27 -5.26 6.90
CA VAL A 78 2.93 -4.81 6.52
C VAL A 78 1.95 -5.97 6.40
N GLY A 79 2.31 -7.04 5.68
CA GLY A 79 1.43 -8.20 5.49
C GLY A 79 1.13 -8.95 6.79
N SER A 80 2.14 -9.19 7.62
CA SER A 80 1.97 -9.87 8.92
C SER A 80 1.21 -9.02 9.93
N LEU A 81 1.37 -7.69 9.89
CA LEU A 81 0.58 -6.77 10.71
C LEU A 81 -0.88 -6.74 10.27
N VAL A 82 -1.17 -6.74 8.97
CA VAL A 82 -2.53 -6.89 8.44
C VAL A 82 -3.14 -8.21 8.94
N LYS A 83 -2.41 -9.34 8.81
CA LYS A 83 -2.82 -10.65 9.30
C LYS A 83 -3.22 -10.62 10.78
N LEU A 84 -2.33 -10.13 11.63
CA LEU A 84 -2.60 -10.06 13.07
C LEU A 84 -3.77 -9.12 13.38
N SER A 85 -3.88 -8.00 12.67
CA SER A 85 -4.98 -7.04 12.81
C SER A 85 -6.34 -7.65 12.45
N VAL A 86 -6.40 -8.48 11.41
CA VAL A 86 -7.61 -9.24 11.04
C VAL A 86 -8.05 -10.16 12.17
N LEU A 87 -7.10 -10.92 12.76
CA LEU A 87 -7.40 -11.84 13.85
C LEU A 87 -7.85 -11.09 15.11
N VAL A 88 -7.10 -10.06 15.53
CA VAL A 88 -7.42 -9.25 16.71
C VAL A 88 -8.81 -8.61 16.59
N ALA A 89 -9.11 -7.99 15.45
CA ALA A 89 -10.39 -7.36 15.23
C ALA A 89 -11.54 -8.36 15.30
N ALA A 90 -11.45 -9.50 14.61
CA ALA A 90 -12.51 -10.51 14.56
C ALA A 90 -12.71 -11.20 15.91
N LEU A 91 -11.64 -11.49 16.63
CA LEU A 91 -11.71 -12.13 17.97
C LEU A 91 -12.32 -11.19 19.01
N LEU A 92 -11.94 -9.90 19.00
CA LEU A 92 -12.49 -8.92 19.95
C LEU A 92 -13.94 -8.61 19.64
N MET A 93 -14.32 -8.43 18.39
CA MET A 93 -15.72 -8.22 18.02
C MET A 93 -16.58 -9.44 18.35
N ASN A 94 -16.16 -10.62 17.93
CA ASN A 94 -16.83 -11.91 18.12
C ASN A 94 -18.37 -11.82 17.87
N GLY A 95 -18.77 -11.10 16.83
CA GLY A 95 -20.17 -10.87 16.45
C GLY A 95 -20.93 -9.86 17.30
N ARG A 96 -20.31 -9.27 18.35
CA ARG A 96 -20.95 -8.37 19.30
C ARG A 96 -20.91 -6.92 18.84
N PRO A 97 -22.06 -6.24 18.65
CA PRO A 97 -22.11 -4.85 18.19
C PRO A 97 -21.39 -3.87 19.12
N GLU A 98 -21.51 -4.06 20.45
CA GLU A 98 -20.90 -3.23 21.47
C GLU A 98 -19.35 -3.28 21.44
N MET A 99 -18.78 -4.36 20.92
CA MET A 99 -17.33 -4.53 20.79
C MET A 99 -16.75 -3.93 19.50
N THR A 100 -17.56 -3.35 18.62
CA THR A 100 -17.11 -2.77 17.34
C THR A 100 -16.05 -1.70 17.56
N TRP A 101 -16.36 -0.67 18.33
CA TRP A 101 -15.43 0.44 18.56
C TRP A 101 -14.22 0.06 19.41
N PRO A 102 -14.36 -0.72 20.51
CA PRO A 102 -13.21 -1.25 21.23
C PRO A 102 -12.26 -2.07 20.36
N ALA A 103 -12.78 -2.93 19.47
CA ALA A 103 -11.97 -3.74 18.56
C ALA A 103 -11.25 -2.87 17.51
N ILE A 104 -11.91 -1.88 16.95
CA ILE A 104 -11.28 -0.91 16.03
C ILE A 104 -10.15 -0.18 16.74
N ALA A 105 -10.40 0.36 17.93
CA ALA A 105 -9.40 1.09 18.70
C ALA A 105 -8.20 0.20 19.07
N ALA A 106 -8.43 -1.03 19.53
CA ALA A 106 -7.38 -1.98 19.86
C ALA A 106 -6.53 -2.36 18.63
N THR A 107 -7.18 -2.55 17.47
CA THR A 107 -6.47 -2.88 16.23
C THR A 107 -5.61 -1.72 15.75
N LEU A 108 -6.12 -0.49 15.79
CA LEU A 108 -5.32 0.68 15.43
C LEU A 108 -4.19 0.94 16.44
N LEU A 109 -4.43 0.71 17.74
CA LEU A 109 -3.42 0.80 18.76
C LEU A 109 -2.30 -0.24 18.55
N LEU A 110 -2.63 -1.47 18.11
CA LEU A 110 -1.64 -2.46 17.69
C LEU A 110 -0.74 -1.89 16.58
N GLY A 111 -1.32 -1.24 15.57
CA GLY A 111 -0.57 -0.56 14.51
C GLY A 111 0.35 0.54 15.07
N VAL A 112 -0.13 1.34 16.02
CA VAL A 112 0.70 2.37 16.69
C VAL A 112 1.86 1.72 17.44
N VAL A 113 1.61 0.68 18.23
CA VAL A 113 2.65 -0.02 19.03
C VAL A 113 3.73 -0.61 18.13
N VAL A 114 3.36 -1.29 17.04
CA VAL A 114 4.32 -1.84 16.07
C VAL A 114 5.10 -0.73 15.38
N GLY A 115 4.43 0.35 14.95
CA GLY A 115 5.09 1.50 14.35
C GLY A 115 6.06 2.22 15.28
N LEU A 116 5.71 2.35 16.56
CA LEU A 116 6.60 2.89 17.59
C LEU A 116 7.84 1.99 17.79
N LEU A 117 7.65 0.67 17.81
CA LEU A 117 8.75 -0.29 17.90
C LEU A 117 9.72 -0.12 16.71
N HIS A 118 9.21 -0.08 15.49
CA HIS A 118 10.01 0.18 14.29
C HIS A 118 10.76 1.51 14.40
N ALA A 119 10.04 2.57 14.72
CA ALA A 119 10.60 3.90 14.83
C ALA A 119 11.74 3.96 15.87
N LEU A 120 11.57 3.35 17.03
CA LEU A 120 12.59 3.30 18.08
C LEU A 120 13.83 2.50 17.66
N LEU A 121 13.65 1.28 17.13
CA LEU A 121 14.76 0.43 16.69
C LEU A 121 15.58 1.07 15.57
N ILE A 122 14.88 1.68 14.59
CA ILE A 122 15.53 2.30 13.42
C ILE A 122 16.21 3.62 13.79
N THR A 123 15.57 4.47 14.61
CA THR A 123 16.06 5.84 14.83
C THR A 123 16.92 6.01 16.08
N LYS A 124 16.75 5.17 17.10
CA LYS A 124 17.49 5.23 18.34
C LYS A 124 18.60 4.20 18.40
N LEU A 125 18.33 2.97 17.97
CA LEU A 125 19.32 1.90 17.97
C LEU A 125 20.07 1.81 16.63
N ASN A 126 19.73 2.63 15.61
CA ASN A 126 20.33 2.66 14.29
C ASN A 126 20.36 1.28 13.59
N VAL A 127 19.38 0.43 13.87
CA VAL A 127 19.25 -0.86 13.18
C VAL A 127 18.71 -0.62 11.78
N ALA A 128 19.25 -1.32 10.79
CA ALA A 128 18.81 -1.20 9.40
C ALA A 128 17.30 -1.52 9.26
N PRO A 129 16.52 -0.68 8.58
CA PRO A 129 15.06 -0.84 8.45
C PRO A 129 14.64 -2.24 8.00
N PHE A 130 15.33 -2.78 6.99
CA PHE A 130 15.06 -4.11 6.47
C PHE A 130 15.16 -5.20 7.54
N ILE A 131 16.18 -5.15 8.42
CA ILE A 131 16.38 -6.13 9.49
C ILE A 131 15.27 -6.02 10.52
N VAL A 132 14.92 -4.79 10.93
CA VAL A 132 13.85 -4.54 11.90
C VAL A 132 12.52 -5.07 11.38
N THR A 133 12.14 -4.70 10.16
CA THR A 133 10.83 -5.03 9.62
C THR A 133 10.71 -6.51 9.22
N LEU A 134 11.80 -7.15 8.77
CA LEU A 134 11.85 -8.59 8.53
C LEU A 134 11.73 -9.39 9.84
N GLY A 135 12.45 -8.95 10.89
CA GLY A 135 12.31 -9.55 12.23
C GLY A 135 10.88 -9.42 12.77
N THR A 136 10.30 -8.22 12.65
CA THR A 136 8.91 -7.96 13.06
C THR A 136 7.92 -8.78 12.22
N TYR A 137 8.13 -8.92 10.90
CA TYR A 137 7.34 -9.81 10.06
C TYR A 137 7.27 -11.22 10.64
N SER A 138 8.43 -11.80 11.00
CA SER A 138 8.50 -13.15 11.55
C SER A 138 7.81 -13.26 12.92
N VAL A 139 8.00 -12.26 13.79
CA VAL A 139 7.36 -12.22 15.13
C VAL A 139 5.84 -12.12 14.99
N LEU A 140 5.33 -11.15 14.24
CA LEU A 140 3.88 -10.94 14.07
C LEU A 140 3.21 -12.14 13.40
N ARG A 141 3.86 -12.74 12.40
CA ARG A 141 3.39 -13.97 11.76
C ARG A 141 3.35 -15.13 12.74
N GLY A 142 4.38 -15.29 13.55
CA GLY A 142 4.43 -16.32 14.61
C GLY A 142 3.32 -16.14 15.64
N ILE A 143 3.11 -14.91 16.14
CA ILE A 143 1.99 -14.59 17.03
C ILE A 143 0.65 -14.92 16.36
N ALA A 144 0.43 -14.47 15.13
CA ALA A 144 -0.82 -14.72 14.41
C ALA A 144 -1.13 -16.22 14.28
N LEU A 145 -0.14 -17.05 13.91
CA LEU A 145 -0.31 -18.49 13.76
C LEU A 145 -0.43 -19.23 15.11
N THR A 146 0.12 -18.67 16.20
CA THR A 146 -0.10 -19.19 17.55
C THR A 146 -1.53 -18.88 18.04
N VAL A 147 -2.08 -17.71 17.65
CA VAL A 147 -3.46 -17.33 17.97
C VAL A 147 -4.47 -18.16 17.18
N ALA A 148 -4.22 -18.36 15.89
CA ALA A 148 -5.13 -19.12 15.04
C ALA A 148 -4.44 -19.69 13.79
N THR A 149 -4.69 -20.98 13.51
CA THR A 149 -4.31 -21.65 12.25
C THR A 149 -5.50 -21.86 11.32
N LYS A 150 -6.70 -21.57 11.78
CA LYS A 150 -7.98 -21.65 11.06
C LYS A 150 -8.75 -20.35 11.28
N PRO A 151 -9.74 -20.04 10.42
CA PRO A 151 -10.59 -18.87 10.61
C PRO A 151 -11.26 -18.84 12.00
N VAL A 152 -11.18 -17.69 12.69
CA VAL A 152 -11.67 -17.49 14.07
C VAL A 152 -12.40 -16.17 14.24
N GLY A 153 -13.23 -16.09 15.29
CA GLY A 153 -13.98 -14.89 15.63
C GLY A 153 -15.04 -14.55 14.58
N ARG A 154 -15.68 -13.41 14.77
CA ARG A 154 -16.70 -12.88 13.83
C ARG A 154 -16.64 -11.36 13.83
N ALA A 155 -16.81 -10.74 12.68
CA ALA A 155 -17.03 -9.31 12.57
C ALA A 155 -18.38 -8.93 13.21
N SER A 156 -18.45 -7.73 13.76
CA SER A 156 -19.73 -7.17 14.21
C SER A 156 -20.59 -6.78 13.01
N PRO A 157 -21.94 -6.75 13.16
CA PRO A 157 -22.83 -6.32 12.08
C PRO A 157 -22.46 -4.96 11.49
N ALA A 158 -22.12 -3.98 12.31
CA ALA A 158 -21.77 -2.63 11.87
C ALA A 158 -20.54 -2.58 10.94
N ILE A 159 -19.55 -3.46 11.13
CA ILE A 159 -18.38 -3.56 10.24
C ILE A 159 -18.75 -4.25 8.92
N LEU A 160 -19.64 -5.24 8.94
CA LEU A 160 -20.16 -5.89 7.73
C LEU A 160 -21.00 -4.92 6.90
N ASP A 161 -21.89 -4.18 7.55
CA ASP A 161 -22.73 -3.16 6.90
C ASP A 161 -21.87 -2.11 6.21
N LEU A 162 -20.74 -1.72 6.82
CA LEU A 162 -19.78 -0.76 6.22
C LEU A 162 -19.22 -1.26 4.87
N TYR A 163 -18.99 -2.58 4.72
CA TYR A 163 -18.52 -3.14 3.44
C TYR A 163 -19.58 -3.02 2.33
N ASP A 164 -20.85 -3.23 2.67
CA ASP A 164 -21.95 -3.19 1.71
C ASP A 164 -22.52 -1.78 1.48
N LEU A 165 -22.24 -0.85 2.40
CA LEU A 165 -22.73 0.52 2.34
C LEU A 165 -22.25 1.22 1.07
N ARG A 166 -23.20 1.89 0.36
CA ARG A 166 -22.93 2.64 -0.87
C ARG A 166 -23.57 4.02 -0.82
N LEU A 167 -22.92 4.97 -1.43
CA LEU A 167 -23.49 6.27 -1.78
C LEU A 167 -23.72 6.30 -3.30
N GLY A 168 -24.94 6.06 -3.71
CA GLY A 168 -25.26 5.80 -5.11
C GLY A 168 -24.55 4.54 -5.63
N PRO A 169 -23.86 4.58 -6.77
CA PRO A 169 -23.15 3.42 -7.31
C PRO A 169 -21.82 3.13 -6.60
N VAL A 170 -21.29 4.07 -5.77
CA VAL A 170 -19.95 4.01 -5.21
C VAL A 170 -19.94 3.41 -3.80
N PRO A 171 -19.13 2.35 -3.52
CA PRO A 171 -18.96 1.84 -2.17
C PRO A 171 -18.31 2.87 -1.24
N VAL A 172 -18.81 3.00 0.00
CA VAL A 172 -18.28 3.98 0.99
C VAL A 172 -16.80 3.75 1.29
N LEU A 173 -16.33 2.51 1.30
CA LEU A 173 -14.90 2.19 1.47
C LEU A 173 -14.02 2.81 0.38
N VAL A 174 -14.51 2.89 -0.85
CA VAL A 174 -13.79 3.55 -1.96
C VAL A 174 -13.74 5.07 -1.75
N ILE A 175 -14.81 5.66 -1.23
CA ILE A 175 -14.84 7.09 -0.87
C ILE A 175 -13.85 7.37 0.25
N GLY A 176 -13.81 6.51 1.29
CA GLY A 176 -12.83 6.60 2.37
C GLY A 176 -11.39 6.51 1.87
N PHE A 177 -11.12 5.60 0.93
CA PHE A 177 -9.81 5.48 0.30
C PHE A 177 -9.47 6.72 -0.56
N ALA A 178 -10.41 7.25 -1.33
CA ALA A 178 -10.21 8.48 -2.10
C ALA A 178 -9.88 9.68 -1.18
N LEU A 179 -10.56 9.79 -0.03
CA LEU A 179 -10.25 10.78 0.99
C LEU A 179 -8.84 10.59 1.55
N LEU A 180 -8.45 9.35 1.87
CA LEU A 180 -7.09 9.02 2.32
C LEU A 180 -6.03 9.40 1.28
N LEU A 181 -6.27 9.14 0.00
CA LEU A 181 -5.39 9.57 -1.10
C LEU A 181 -5.21 11.09 -1.10
N VAL A 182 -6.29 11.85 -0.93
CA VAL A 182 -6.24 13.33 -0.85
C VAL A 182 -5.45 13.77 0.38
N ILE A 183 -5.71 13.18 1.54
CA ILE A 183 -5.00 13.51 2.80
C ILE A 183 -3.49 13.27 2.62
N VAL A 184 -3.07 12.11 2.11
CA VAL A 184 -1.65 11.79 1.90
C VAL A 184 -1.04 12.69 0.82
N ALA A 185 -1.78 13.02 -0.24
CA ALA A 185 -1.31 13.93 -1.29
C ALA A 185 -1.10 15.35 -0.76
N VAL A 186 -2.01 15.86 0.07
CA VAL A 186 -1.89 17.16 0.74
C VAL A 186 -0.74 17.15 1.74
N LEU A 187 -0.64 16.09 2.56
CA LEU A 187 0.47 15.88 3.49
C LEU A 187 1.82 15.98 2.77
N LEU A 188 1.99 15.26 1.67
CA LEU A 188 3.25 15.25 0.93
C LEU A 188 3.55 16.56 0.20
N ARG A 189 2.53 17.26 -0.33
CA ARG A 189 2.72 18.46 -1.17
C ARG A 189 2.72 19.76 -0.38
N ARG A 190 1.93 19.85 0.70
CA ARG A 190 1.65 21.12 1.40
C ARG A 190 2.30 21.20 2.78
N SER A 191 2.59 20.07 3.46
CA SER A 191 3.15 20.11 4.81
C SER A 191 4.69 20.21 4.83
N PRO A 192 5.28 20.75 5.91
CA PRO A 192 6.72 20.63 6.16
C PRO A 192 7.18 19.17 6.27
N PHE A 193 6.38 18.32 6.90
CA PHE A 193 6.66 16.90 7.05
C PHE A 193 6.84 16.19 5.70
N GLY A 194 5.95 16.47 4.72
CA GLY A 194 6.07 15.94 3.37
C GLY A 194 7.35 16.37 2.68
N ARG A 195 7.72 17.64 2.79
CA ARG A 195 9.00 18.13 2.23
C ARG A 195 10.21 17.44 2.85
N TYR A 196 10.15 17.20 4.17
CA TYR A 196 11.23 16.50 4.88
C TYR A 196 11.33 15.03 4.48
N ILE A 197 10.21 14.34 4.21
CA ILE A 197 10.21 12.97 3.68
C ILE A 197 11.02 12.90 2.38
N TYR A 198 10.76 13.78 1.41
CA TYR A 198 11.52 13.82 0.15
C TYR A 198 12.99 14.20 0.35
N ALA A 199 13.28 15.14 1.24
CA ALA A 199 14.66 15.57 1.53
C ALA A 199 15.48 14.43 2.16
N VAL A 200 14.92 13.74 3.17
CA VAL A 200 15.55 12.59 3.85
C VAL A 200 15.83 11.47 2.86
N GLY A 201 14.83 11.13 2.01
CA GLY A 201 15.01 10.08 1.02
C GLY A 201 15.92 10.46 -0.15
N GLY A 202 16.09 11.75 -0.42
CA GLY A 202 17.02 12.24 -1.43
C GLY A 202 18.48 12.03 -1.03
N ASN A 203 18.84 12.43 0.17
CA ASN A 203 20.12 12.14 0.82
C ASN A 203 20.00 12.39 2.33
N GLU A 204 19.99 11.32 3.11
CA GLU A 204 19.84 11.40 4.56
C GLU A 204 20.98 12.19 5.24
N GLN A 205 22.21 12.01 4.79
CA GLN A 205 23.36 12.73 5.34
C GLN A 205 23.26 14.25 5.11
N VAL A 206 22.95 14.66 3.88
CA VAL A 206 22.76 16.07 3.54
C VAL A 206 21.58 16.65 4.32
N ALA A 207 20.45 15.93 4.41
CA ALA A 207 19.31 16.37 5.20
C ALA A 207 19.67 16.60 6.67
N ARG A 208 20.46 15.68 7.28
CA ARG A 208 20.94 15.80 8.65
C ARG A 208 21.89 16.99 8.84
N LEU A 209 22.84 17.19 7.93
CA LEU A 209 23.76 18.33 7.94
C LEU A 209 23.04 19.68 7.73
N SER A 210 21.91 19.66 7.02
CA SER A 210 21.04 20.84 6.85
C SER A 210 20.12 21.11 8.03
N GLY A 211 20.28 20.38 9.16
CA GLY A 211 19.50 20.59 10.38
C GLY A 211 18.10 19.99 10.35
N LEU A 212 17.74 19.18 9.36
CA LEU A 212 16.41 18.55 9.30
C LEU A 212 16.28 17.45 10.38
N PRO A 213 15.10 17.32 11.00
CA PRO A 213 14.85 16.35 12.06
C PRO A 213 14.62 14.93 11.51
N VAL A 214 15.66 14.34 10.88
CA VAL A 214 15.61 13.05 10.16
C VAL A 214 14.94 11.95 11.00
N ASN A 215 15.34 11.81 12.27
CA ASN A 215 14.80 10.77 13.15
C ASN A 215 13.30 10.96 13.40
N ARG A 216 12.82 12.21 13.56
CA ARG A 216 11.37 12.50 13.73
C ARG A 216 10.59 12.19 12.46
N VAL A 217 11.18 12.43 11.30
CA VAL A 217 10.56 12.12 10.00
C VAL A 217 10.40 10.61 9.85
N LYS A 218 11.48 9.84 10.04
CA LYS A 218 11.43 8.38 10.00
C LYS A 218 10.45 7.83 11.03
N PHE A 219 10.48 8.34 12.26
CA PHE A 219 9.54 7.98 13.32
C PHE A 219 8.09 8.10 12.87
N GLY A 220 7.69 9.27 12.37
CA GLY A 220 6.32 9.52 11.91
C GLY A 220 5.92 8.63 10.72
N VAL A 221 6.84 8.37 9.80
CA VAL A 221 6.57 7.55 8.61
C VAL A 221 6.31 6.08 8.97
N TYR A 222 7.11 5.48 9.86
CA TYR A 222 6.90 4.08 10.28
C TYR A 222 5.63 3.92 11.11
N VAL A 223 5.30 4.87 11.98
CA VAL A 223 4.03 4.85 12.72
C VAL A 223 2.84 4.93 11.76
N LEU A 224 2.87 5.87 10.80
CA LEU A 224 1.81 6.00 9.80
C LEU A 224 1.66 4.74 8.94
N CYS A 225 2.77 4.12 8.52
CA CYS A 225 2.74 2.88 7.74
C CYS A 225 2.06 1.76 8.52
N SER A 226 2.46 1.53 9.77
CA SER A 226 1.90 0.47 10.60
C SER A 226 0.42 0.72 10.95
N VAL A 227 0.02 1.97 11.20
CA VAL A 227 -1.40 2.31 11.42
C VAL A 227 -2.24 2.05 10.15
N LEU A 228 -1.73 2.40 8.97
CA LEU A 228 -2.42 2.12 7.70
C LEU A 228 -2.48 0.61 7.41
N ALA A 229 -1.45 -0.16 7.78
CA ALA A 229 -1.50 -1.62 7.70
C ALA A 229 -2.57 -2.20 8.65
N ALA A 230 -2.65 -1.73 9.89
CA ALA A 230 -3.69 -2.14 10.84
C ALA A 230 -5.09 -1.77 10.34
N ALA A 231 -5.27 -0.57 9.79
CA ALA A 231 -6.52 -0.14 9.15
C ALA A 231 -6.89 -1.03 7.96
N THR A 232 -5.92 -1.48 7.17
CA THR A 232 -6.13 -2.46 6.09
C THR A 232 -6.67 -3.78 6.63
N GLY A 233 -6.21 -4.23 7.80
CA GLY A 233 -6.77 -5.41 8.49
C GLY A 233 -8.26 -5.25 8.80
N LEU A 234 -8.69 -4.08 9.28
CA LEU A 234 -10.11 -3.78 9.50
C LEU A 234 -10.92 -3.82 8.21
N LEU A 235 -10.37 -3.32 7.09
CA LEU A 235 -11.02 -3.42 5.78
C LEU A 235 -11.19 -4.89 5.34
N TYR A 236 -10.20 -5.75 5.59
CA TYR A 236 -10.34 -7.19 5.28
C TYR A 236 -11.38 -7.87 6.16
N VAL A 237 -11.44 -7.56 7.47
CA VAL A 237 -12.50 -8.10 8.36
C VAL A 237 -13.89 -7.68 7.91
N SER A 238 -14.07 -6.43 7.43
CA SER A 238 -15.35 -5.97 6.91
C SER A 238 -15.83 -6.78 5.69
N ARG A 239 -14.88 -7.25 4.87
CA ARG A 239 -15.17 -8.08 3.69
C ARG A 239 -15.43 -9.53 4.02
N MET A 240 -14.61 -10.12 4.90
CA MET A 240 -14.61 -11.57 5.14
C MET A 240 -15.55 -11.99 6.24
N GLY A 241 -15.88 -11.09 7.16
CA GLY A 241 -16.74 -11.35 8.31
C GLY A 241 -16.10 -12.20 9.40
N ILE A 242 -14.87 -12.67 9.18
CA ILE A 242 -14.12 -13.56 10.09
C ILE A 242 -12.65 -13.20 10.13
N GLY A 243 -11.95 -13.65 11.15
CA GLY A 243 -10.49 -13.56 11.28
C GLY A 243 -9.82 -14.73 10.57
N ASP A 244 -9.36 -14.53 9.33
CA ASP A 244 -8.69 -15.55 8.54
C ASP A 244 -7.16 -15.37 8.61
N PRO A 245 -6.40 -16.36 9.11
CA PRO A 245 -4.94 -16.30 9.24
C PRO A 245 -4.18 -16.34 7.90
N VAL A 246 -4.85 -16.59 6.77
CA VAL A 246 -4.23 -16.54 5.43
C VAL A 246 -4.18 -15.11 4.90
N VAL A 247 -5.06 -14.22 5.36
CA VAL A 247 -5.07 -12.81 4.96
C VAL A 247 -3.74 -12.15 5.28
N GLY A 248 -3.23 -11.36 4.34
CA GLY A 248 -1.98 -10.62 4.50
C GLY A 248 -0.74 -11.34 3.95
N ASP A 249 -0.81 -12.63 3.62
CA ASP A 249 0.32 -13.33 3.03
C ASP A 249 0.69 -12.72 1.66
N GLY A 250 1.94 -12.29 1.49
CA GLY A 250 2.46 -11.67 0.28
C GLY A 250 2.02 -10.21 0.06
N LEU A 251 1.21 -9.64 0.96
CA LEU A 251 0.72 -8.26 0.82
C LEU A 251 1.87 -7.24 0.91
N GLU A 252 2.92 -7.54 1.68
CA GLU A 252 4.14 -6.73 1.73
C GLU A 252 4.78 -6.57 0.36
N LEU A 253 4.89 -7.67 -0.40
CA LEU A 253 5.46 -7.64 -1.75
C LEU A 253 4.52 -6.94 -2.75
N GLN A 254 3.22 -7.13 -2.62
CA GLN A 254 2.23 -6.47 -3.47
C GLN A 254 2.24 -4.95 -3.26
N THR A 255 2.33 -4.48 -2.02
CA THR A 255 2.39 -3.04 -1.70
C THR A 255 3.67 -2.41 -2.24
N ILE A 256 4.83 -3.05 -2.04
CA ILE A 256 6.11 -2.60 -2.60
C ILE A 256 6.02 -2.53 -4.13
N THR A 257 5.48 -3.56 -4.76
CA THR A 257 5.33 -3.62 -6.22
C THR A 257 4.43 -2.51 -6.74
N ALA A 258 3.27 -2.28 -6.11
CA ALA A 258 2.36 -1.20 -6.50
C ALA A 258 3.06 0.17 -6.44
N VAL A 259 3.85 0.40 -5.38
CA VAL A 259 4.58 1.65 -5.18
C VAL A 259 5.68 1.85 -6.22
N ILE A 260 6.45 0.78 -6.54
CA ILE A 260 7.53 0.83 -7.54
C ILE A 260 6.98 0.97 -8.95
N LEU A 261 5.97 0.18 -9.32
CA LEU A 261 5.27 0.31 -10.61
C LEU A 261 4.73 1.72 -10.79
N GLY A 262 4.22 2.34 -9.71
CA GLY A 262 3.79 3.73 -9.68
C GLY A 262 4.91 4.75 -9.88
N GLY A 263 6.18 4.31 -10.04
CA GLY A 263 7.35 5.16 -10.31
C GLY A 263 7.98 5.76 -9.06
N THR A 264 7.69 5.23 -7.88
CA THR A 264 8.41 5.59 -6.65
C THR A 264 9.78 4.91 -6.62
N SER A 265 10.82 5.68 -6.32
CA SER A 265 12.20 5.19 -6.25
C SER A 265 12.44 4.35 -5.00
N LEU A 266 12.98 3.14 -5.15
CA LEU A 266 13.44 2.31 -4.01
C LEU A 266 14.57 2.97 -3.21
N LEU A 267 15.35 3.86 -3.83
CA LEU A 267 16.41 4.61 -3.16
C LEU A 267 15.86 5.83 -2.38
N GLY A 268 14.56 6.07 -2.44
CA GLY A 268 13.91 7.21 -1.80
C GLY A 268 13.91 8.50 -2.64
N GLY A 269 13.37 9.57 -2.07
CA GLY A 269 13.40 10.94 -2.58
C GLY A 269 12.54 11.23 -3.82
N ARG A 270 11.93 10.21 -4.44
CA ARG A 270 11.10 10.38 -5.66
C ARG A 270 9.91 9.44 -5.64
N GLY A 271 8.75 9.96 -5.90
CA GLY A 271 7.49 9.21 -5.99
C GLY A 271 6.28 10.12 -5.86
N THR A 272 5.10 9.60 -6.21
CA THR A 272 3.86 10.38 -6.15
C THR A 272 2.68 9.51 -5.76
N VAL A 273 1.70 10.07 -5.05
CA VAL A 273 0.45 9.39 -4.67
C VAL A 273 -0.31 8.91 -5.92
N ILE A 274 -0.35 9.74 -6.98
CA ILE A 274 -1.01 9.39 -8.25
C ILE A 274 -0.32 8.19 -8.91
N GLY A 275 1.02 8.16 -8.89
CA GLY A 275 1.76 7.00 -9.39
C GLY A 275 1.43 5.73 -8.60
N THR A 276 1.49 5.78 -7.28
CA THR A 276 1.13 4.65 -6.41
C THR A 276 -0.31 4.17 -6.66
N LEU A 277 -1.26 5.09 -6.83
CA LEU A 277 -2.64 4.75 -7.22
C LEU A 277 -2.67 3.98 -8.55
N GLY A 278 -1.91 4.42 -9.55
CA GLY A 278 -1.81 3.70 -10.83
C GLY A 278 -1.29 2.27 -10.66
N GLY A 279 -0.25 2.07 -9.83
CA GLY A 279 0.28 0.74 -9.51
C GLY A 279 -0.71 -0.15 -8.77
N VAL A 280 -1.42 0.41 -7.79
CA VAL A 280 -2.49 -0.28 -7.06
C VAL A 280 -3.62 -0.73 -7.98
N LEU A 281 -4.08 0.17 -8.85
CA LEU A 281 -5.13 -0.13 -9.81
C LEU A 281 -4.68 -1.18 -10.83
N LEU A 282 -3.44 -1.14 -11.29
CA LEU A 282 -2.90 -2.12 -12.23
C LEU A 282 -2.86 -3.52 -11.62
N LEU A 283 -2.33 -3.66 -10.39
CA LEU A 283 -2.30 -4.94 -9.69
C LEU A 283 -3.71 -5.44 -9.36
N GLY A 284 -4.59 -4.55 -8.89
CA GLY A 284 -5.99 -4.89 -8.61
C GLY A 284 -6.74 -5.37 -9.86
N LEU A 285 -6.53 -4.68 -10.99
CA LEU A 285 -7.11 -5.05 -12.28
C LEU A 285 -6.55 -6.38 -12.79
N THR A 286 -5.23 -6.61 -12.64
CA THR A 286 -4.60 -7.90 -13.00
C THR A 286 -5.23 -9.05 -12.20
N SER A 287 -5.31 -8.91 -10.87
CA SER A 287 -5.93 -9.92 -10.02
C SER A 287 -7.40 -10.17 -10.37
N ASN A 288 -8.16 -9.10 -10.63
CA ASN A 288 -9.56 -9.22 -11.03
C ASN A 288 -9.72 -9.95 -12.38
N LEU A 289 -8.90 -9.59 -13.38
CA LEU A 289 -8.94 -10.23 -14.69
C LEU A 289 -8.66 -11.73 -14.60
N LEU A 290 -7.66 -12.14 -13.81
CA LEU A 290 -7.35 -13.55 -13.59
C LEU A 290 -8.52 -14.32 -12.95
N VAL A 291 -9.23 -13.68 -12.00
CA VAL A 291 -10.45 -14.26 -11.40
C VAL A 291 -11.58 -14.37 -12.41
N VAL A 292 -11.83 -13.33 -13.22
CA VAL A 292 -12.87 -13.31 -14.26
C VAL A 292 -12.60 -14.37 -15.33
N LEU A 293 -11.34 -14.57 -15.68
CA LEU A 293 -10.89 -15.62 -16.62
C LEU A 293 -10.82 -17.01 -15.99
N LYS A 294 -11.17 -17.16 -14.69
CA LYS A 294 -11.13 -18.42 -13.93
C LYS A 294 -9.75 -19.09 -13.92
N VAL A 295 -8.69 -18.28 -13.95
CA VAL A 295 -7.31 -18.78 -13.81
C VAL A 295 -7.11 -19.34 -12.40
N ASN A 296 -6.37 -20.43 -12.28
CA ASN A 296 -6.06 -21.05 -10.99
C ASN A 296 -5.28 -20.09 -10.08
N GLN A 297 -5.63 -20.04 -8.80
CA GLN A 297 -5.03 -19.14 -7.82
C GLN A 297 -3.50 -19.31 -7.69
N LEU A 298 -2.97 -20.51 -7.86
CA LEU A 298 -1.52 -20.74 -7.85
C LEU A 298 -0.80 -20.02 -9.00
N ILE A 299 -1.47 -19.87 -10.15
CA ILE A 299 -0.94 -19.12 -11.30
C ILE A 299 -0.98 -17.62 -11.02
N HIS A 300 -1.91 -17.13 -10.19
CA HIS A 300 -1.94 -15.71 -9.77
C HIS A 300 -0.64 -15.33 -9.07
N GLU A 301 -0.14 -16.14 -8.12
CA GLU A 301 1.10 -15.90 -7.40
C GLU A 301 2.30 -15.88 -8.34
N LEU A 302 2.35 -16.82 -9.30
CA LEU A 302 3.39 -16.86 -10.31
C LEU A 302 3.40 -15.57 -11.17
N ILE A 303 2.23 -15.17 -11.69
CA ILE A 303 2.10 -13.95 -12.49
C ILE A 303 2.51 -12.72 -11.68
N GLN A 304 2.06 -12.62 -10.43
CA GLN A 304 2.46 -11.53 -9.54
C GLN A 304 3.97 -11.50 -9.32
N GLY A 305 4.60 -12.65 -9.09
CA GLY A 305 6.06 -12.77 -8.97
C GLY A 305 6.80 -12.27 -10.21
N VAL A 306 6.34 -12.65 -11.41
CA VAL A 306 6.91 -12.17 -12.69
C VAL A 306 6.75 -10.65 -12.83
N ILE A 307 5.58 -10.10 -12.45
CA ILE A 307 5.34 -8.65 -12.48
C ILE A 307 6.30 -7.93 -11.52
N ILE A 308 6.51 -8.46 -10.32
CA ILE A 308 7.45 -7.88 -9.33
C ILE A 308 8.86 -7.81 -9.90
N VAL A 309 9.37 -8.94 -10.41
CA VAL A 309 10.72 -9.02 -11.00
C VAL A 309 10.84 -8.09 -12.21
N GLY A 310 9.85 -8.08 -13.08
CA GLY A 310 9.81 -7.21 -14.26
C GLY A 310 9.81 -5.73 -13.88
N ALA A 311 9.03 -5.33 -12.89
CA ALA A 311 8.97 -3.95 -12.40
C ALA A 311 10.33 -3.48 -11.87
N VAL A 312 10.99 -4.31 -11.04
CA VAL A 312 12.30 -3.98 -10.47
C VAL A 312 13.39 -3.94 -11.55
N ALA A 313 13.36 -4.89 -12.51
CA ALA A 313 14.33 -4.94 -13.60
C ALA A 313 14.25 -3.71 -14.52
N LEU A 314 13.04 -3.29 -14.89
CA LEU A 314 12.82 -2.08 -15.70
C LEU A 314 13.26 -0.80 -14.97
N TYR A 315 13.12 -0.77 -13.64
CA TYR A 315 13.56 0.37 -12.84
C TYR A 315 15.09 0.54 -12.84
N LYS A 316 15.86 -0.55 -12.77
CA LYS A 316 17.33 -0.55 -12.74
C LYS A 316 17.94 0.04 -14.02
N GLN A 317 17.30 -0.12 -15.17
CA GLN A 317 17.79 0.43 -16.45
C GLN A 317 17.69 1.96 -16.52
N LYS A 318 16.69 2.58 -15.86
CA LYS A 318 16.53 4.06 -15.85
C LYS A 318 17.49 4.80 -14.92
N GLY A 319 18.16 4.13 -14.00
CA GLY A 319 19.14 4.73 -13.08
C GLY A 319 20.58 4.81 -13.64
N ARG A 320 20.81 4.31 -14.86
CA ARG A 320 22.15 4.31 -15.52
C ARG A 320 22.28 5.30 -16.69
N LEU A 321 21.25 6.11 -16.96
CA LEU A 321 21.27 7.21 -17.92
C LEU A 321 21.12 8.56 -17.19
#